data_4e1eeb7e18af87e1dcb5b995c2cc78b8
#
_entry.id   4e1eeb7e18af87e1dcb5b995c2cc78b8
#
_cell.length_a   1.000
_cell.length_b   1.000
_cell.length_c   1.000
_cell.angle_alpha   90.00
_cell.angle_beta   90.00
_cell.angle_gamma   90.00
#
_symmetry.space_group_name_H-M   'P 1'
#
loop_
_entity.id
_entity.type
_entity.pdbx_description
1 polymer ?
#
loop_
_entity_poly.entity_id
_entity_poly.type
_entity_poly.pdbx_seq_one_letter_code
_entity_poly.pdbx_strand_id
1 'polypeptide(L)'
;FGTGVVNLPPHHPGIVAGEAAMFDQLSGGRLMLGVGPGGLISDAEFFGETDMGERNRVALEYVNAIQALWAADGPFEVTANGMTLTNKSTHWPRHGLGAIPKPMQQPHPPIAMAMVSARSGAAFVCAERDFIPISANFVSEDDVIAQWQTYAEARDKAGKPADPDVWRLGRNILVTETDQEAQDIIADP
;
A
#
# COMPACT_ATOMS: atom_id res chain seq x y z
N PHE A 1 -5.25 6.54 -10.66
CA PHE A 1 -5.80 6.72 -9.32
C PHE A 1 -4.95 5.95 -8.31
N GLY A 2 -4.65 6.56 -7.16
CA GLY A 2 -3.88 5.90 -6.10
C GLY A 2 -4.51 6.14 -4.73
N THR A 3 -4.51 5.11 -3.88
CA THR A 3 -4.83 5.30 -2.46
C THR A 3 -3.58 5.74 -1.71
N GLY A 4 -3.71 6.67 -0.81
CA GLY A 4 -2.52 7.21 -0.15
C GLY A 4 -2.60 7.31 1.37
N VAL A 5 -2.89 6.21 2.05
CA VAL A 5 -2.95 4.76 1.77
C VAL A 5 -4.22 4.14 2.36
N VAL A 6 -4.50 2.87 2.04
CA VAL A 6 -5.45 2.05 2.81
C VAL A 6 -4.71 1.51 4.04
N ASN A 7 -5.17 1.83 5.24
CA ASN A 7 -4.66 1.26 6.49
C ASN A 7 -5.18 -0.18 6.61
N LEU A 8 -4.34 -1.17 6.35
CA LEU A 8 -4.80 -2.57 6.26
C LEU A 8 -5.26 -3.18 7.59
N PRO A 9 -4.58 -2.98 8.73
CA PRO A 9 -4.92 -3.70 9.96
C PRO A 9 -6.39 -3.64 10.38
N PRO A 10 -7.11 -2.50 10.33
CA PRO A 10 -8.52 -2.44 10.70
C PRO A 10 -9.47 -2.95 9.62
N HIS A 11 -8.98 -3.33 8.43
CA HIS A 11 -9.83 -3.74 7.32
C HIS A 11 -9.72 -5.25 7.06
N HIS A 12 -10.84 -5.87 6.72
CA HIS A 12 -10.82 -7.28 6.34
C HIS A 12 -10.19 -7.44 4.94
N PRO A 13 -9.12 -8.24 4.74
CA PRO A 13 -8.38 -8.30 3.49
C PRO A 13 -9.20 -8.77 2.29
N GLY A 14 -10.21 -9.62 2.51
CA GLY A 14 -11.14 -10.04 1.45
C GLY A 14 -12.04 -8.90 0.95
N ILE A 15 -12.43 -7.96 1.83
CA ILE A 15 -13.18 -6.76 1.45
C ILE A 15 -12.29 -5.85 0.62
N VAL A 16 -11.08 -5.57 1.10
CA VAL A 16 -10.12 -4.73 0.37
C VAL A 16 -9.80 -5.32 -1.01
N ALA A 17 -9.60 -6.64 -1.10
CA ALA A 17 -9.37 -7.32 -2.38
C ALA A 17 -10.54 -7.13 -3.36
N GLY A 18 -11.78 -7.28 -2.88
CA GLY A 18 -12.99 -7.11 -3.69
C GLY A 18 -13.18 -5.68 -4.17
N GLU A 19 -13.07 -4.71 -3.26
CA GLU A 19 -13.24 -3.29 -3.56
C GLU A 19 -12.17 -2.76 -4.52
N ALA A 20 -10.91 -3.11 -4.28
CA ALA A 20 -9.81 -2.72 -5.15
C ALA A 20 -9.95 -3.32 -6.55
N ALA A 21 -10.32 -4.60 -6.65
CA ALA A 21 -10.55 -5.23 -7.94
C ALA A 21 -11.74 -4.60 -8.70
N MET A 22 -12.84 -4.31 -7.99
CA MET A 22 -13.99 -3.63 -8.59
C MET A 22 -13.62 -2.22 -9.08
N PHE A 23 -12.89 -1.44 -8.26
CA PHE A 23 -12.43 -0.13 -8.67
C PHE A 23 -11.48 -0.19 -9.87
N ASP A 24 -10.59 -1.17 -9.91
CA ASP A 24 -9.67 -1.36 -11.03
C ASP A 24 -10.42 -1.64 -12.33
N GLN A 25 -11.44 -2.50 -12.29
CA GLN A 25 -12.35 -2.77 -13.42
C GLN A 25 -13.08 -1.50 -13.87
N LEU A 26 -13.72 -0.77 -12.94
CA LEU A 26 -14.48 0.44 -13.24
C LEU A 26 -13.59 1.58 -13.77
N SER A 27 -12.35 1.65 -13.32
CA SER A 27 -11.39 2.67 -13.77
C SER A 27 -10.68 2.30 -15.07
N GLY A 28 -10.91 1.10 -15.62
CA GLY A 28 -10.22 0.62 -16.82
C GLY A 28 -8.73 0.35 -16.58
N GLY A 29 -8.38 -0.31 -15.48
CA GLY A 29 -7.02 -0.72 -15.16
C GLY A 29 -6.12 0.46 -14.72
N ARG A 30 -6.66 1.45 -14.01
CA ARG A 30 -5.93 2.66 -13.60
C ARG A 30 -5.74 2.78 -12.08
N LEU A 31 -5.97 1.70 -11.32
CA LEU A 31 -5.70 1.68 -9.89
C LEU A 31 -4.20 1.47 -9.63
N MET A 32 -3.67 2.20 -8.66
CA MET A 32 -2.47 1.89 -7.88
C MET A 32 -2.91 1.73 -6.43
N LEU A 33 -2.75 0.55 -5.86
CA LEU A 33 -3.18 0.27 -4.50
C LEU A 33 -2.08 0.65 -3.50
N GLY A 34 -2.17 1.83 -2.93
CA GLY A 34 -1.33 2.25 -1.82
C GLY A 34 -1.82 1.66 -0.51
N VAL A 35 -0.95 0.99 0.22
CA VAL A 35 -1.26 0.29 1.48
C VAL A 35 -0.27 0.64 2.58
N GLY A 36 -0.68 0.47 3.82
CA GLY A 36 0.18 0.70 4.97
C GLY A 36 -0.41 0.18 6.28
N PRO A 37 0.38 0.23 7.37
CA PRO A 37 -0.07 -0.18 8.70
C PRO A 37 -0.93 0.88 9.40
N GLY A 38 -1.05 2.08 8.82
CA GLY A 38 -1.59 3.27 9.46
C GLY A 38 -0.58 3.97 10.38
N GLY A 39 -0.59 5.29 10.41
CA GLY A 39 0.38 6.09 11.17
C GLY A 39 -0.21 6.88 12.34
N LEU A 40 -1.53 7.08 12.38
CA LEU A 40 -2.17 7.88 13.42
C LEU A 40 -2.32 7.07 14.72
N ILE A 41 -1.87 7.66 15.83
CA ILE A 41 -1.98 7.06 17.16
C ILE A 41 -3.44 6.95 17.58
N SER A 42 -4.26 7.95 17.24
CA SER A 42 -5.70 7.95 17.51
C SER A 42 -6.42 6.75 16.85
N ASP A 43 -6.06 6.42 15.62
CA ASP A 43 -6.63 5.27 14.92
C ASP A 43 -6.18 3.95 15.59
N ALA A 44 -4.90 3.89 15.97
CA ALA A 44 -4.35 2.74 16.67
C ALA A 44 -5.09 2.46 18.00
N GLU A 45 -5.37 3.52 18.77
CA GLU A 45 -6.14 3.43 20.01
C GLU A 45 -7.60 3.04 19.72
N PHE A 46 -8.23 3.68 18.74
CA PHE A 46 -9.63 3.44 18.37
C PHE A 46 -9.88 2.00 17.93
N PHE A 47 -8.96 1.42 17.15
CA PHE A 47 -9.05 0.04 16.68
C PHE A 47 -8.41 -0.98 17.64
N GLY A 48 -7.86 -0.54 18.76
CA GLY A 48 -7.34 -1.42 19.80
C GLY A 48 -5.99 -2.09 19.49
N GLU A 49 -5.25 -1.58 18.50
CA GLU A 49 -3.94 -2.09 18.14
C GLU A 49 -2.91 -0.95 18.08
N THR A 50 -2.20 -0.80 19.22
CA THR A 50 -1.23 0.29 19.39
C THR A 50 0.22 -0.10 19.10
N ASP A 51 0.52 -1.41 18.99
CA ASP A 51 1.86 -1.87 18.63
C ASP A 51 2.14 -1.72 17.14
N MET A 52 3.07 -0.84 16.80
CA MET A 52 3.44 -0.57 15.41
C MET A 52 4.10 -1.78 14.74
N GLY A 53 4.84 -2.60 15.47
CA GLY A 53 5.45 -3.83 14.95
C GLY A 53 4.38 -4.83 14.53
N GLU A 54 3.38 -5.03 15.38
CA GLU A 54 2.23 -5.88 15.08
C GLU A 54 1.41 -5.36 13.90
N ARG A 55 1.14 -4.05 13.85
CA ARG A 55 0.43 -3.43 12.71
C ARG A 55 1.18 -3.62 11.39
N ASN A 56 2.51 -3.49 11.39
CA ASN A 56 3.33 -3.76 10.20
C ASN A 56 3.25 -5.23 9.77
N ARG A 57 3.32 -6.16 10.72
CA ARG A 57 3.19 -7.60 10.46
C ARG A 57 1.83 -7.91 9.83
N VAL A 58 0.76 -7.45 10.45
CA VAL A 58 -0.62 -7.65 9.97
C VAL A 58 -0.81 -7.05 8.56
N ALA A 59 -0.30 -5.84 8.34
CA ALA A 59 -0.39 -5.20 7.02
C ALA A 59 0.28 -6.05 5.93
N LEU A 60 1.46 -6.61 6.18
CA LEU A 60 2.14 -7.49 5.23
C LEU A 60 1.41 -8.82 4.99
N GLU A 61 0.87 -9.42 6.05
CA GLU A 61 0.06 -10.64 5.91
C GLU A 61 -1.20 -10.38 5.09
N TYR A 62 -1.84 -9.21 5.27
CA TYR A 62 -3.01 -8.83 4.50
C TYR A 62 -2.69 -8.53 3.03
N VAL A 63 -1.56 -7.92 2.73
CA VAL A 63 -1.07 -7.79 1.34
C VAL A 63 -0.92 -9.16 0.70
N ASN A 64 -0.29 -10.12 1.39
CA ASN A 64 -0.13 -11.48 0.90
C ASN A 64 -1.48 -12.16 0.64
N ALA A 65 -2.43 -11.99 1.58
CA ALA A 65 -3.77 -12.53 1.44
C ALA A 65 -4.52 -11.94 0.24
N ILE A 66 -4.46 -10.61 0.06
CA ILE A 66 -5.06 -9.90 -1.08
C ILE A 66 -4.51 -10.44 -2.41
N GLN A 67 -3.19 -10.55 -2.53
CA GLN A 67 -2.56 -11.09 -3.73
C GLN A 67 -2.95 -12.55 -3.98
N ALA A 68 -2.99 -13.38 -2.93
CA ALA A 68 -3.41 -14.78 -3.03
C ALA A 68 -4.88 -14.90 -3.47
N LEU A 69 -5.78 -14.06 -2.96
CA LEU A 69 -7.18 -14.00 -3.36
C LEU A 69 -7.32 -13.60 -4.83
N TRP A 70 -6.53 -12.64 -5.31
CA TRP A 70 -6.54 -12.27 -6.72
C TRP A 70 -5.97 -13.35 -7.63
N ALA A 71 -5.00 -14.13 -7.16
CA ALA A 71 -4.41 -15.23 -7.91
C ALA A 71 -5.29 -16.50 -7.95
N ALA A 72 -6.22 -16.66 -7.01
CA ALA A 72 -7.02 -17.90 -6.89
C ALA A 72 -8.07 -18.03 -7.99
N ASP A 73 -8.00 -19.05 -8.84
CA ASP A 73 -8.94 -19.33 -9.94
C ASP A 73 -10.01 -20.39 -9.60
N GLY A 74 -10.10 -20.81 -8.35
CA GLY A 74 -11.02 -21.86 -7.91
C GLY A 74 -11.25 -21.80 -6.40
N PRO A 75 -11.64 -22.92 -5.79
CA PRO A 75 -11.72 -23.01 -4.34
C PRO A 75 -10.39 -22.64 -3.69
N PHE A 76 -10.44 -21.82 -2.67
CA PHE A 76 -9.24 -21.31 -1.99
C PHE A 76 -9.31 -21.45 -0.47
N GLU A 77 -8.16 -21.40 0.15
CA GLU A 77 -7.97 -21.20 1.57
C GLU A 77 -6.72 -20.35 1.78
N VAL A 78 -6.88 -19.20 2.39
CA VAL A 78 -5.82 -18.23 2.68
C VAL A 78 -5.89 -17.87 4.16
N THR A 79 -4.78 -17.98 4.87
CA THR A 79 -4.69 -17.59 6.28
C THR A 79 -3.91 -16.30 6.42
N ALA A 80 -4.42 -15.35 7.19
CA ALA A 80 -3.76 -14.09 7.52
C ALA A 80 -4.21 -13.63 8.91
N ASN A 81 -3.27 -13.25 9.76
CA ASN A 81 -3.53 -12.75 11.12
C ASN A 81 -4.52 -13.64 11.92
N GLY A 82 -4.30 -14.94 11.89
CA GLY A 82 -5.17 -15.90 12.59
C GLY A 82 -6.56 -16.12 11.99
N MET A 83 -6.94 -15.38 10.95
CA MET A 83 -8.17 -15.60 10.19
C MET A 83 -7.93 -16.57 9.05
N THR A 84 -8.92 -17.40 8.75
CA THR A 84 -8.93 -18.25 7.55
C THR A 84 -10.02 -17.77 6.60
N LEU A 85 -9.62 -17.28 5.43
CA LEU A 85 -10.51 -16.95 4.33
C LEU A 85 -10.62 -18.17 3.44
N THR A 86 -11.80 -18.75 3.33
CA THR A 86 -11.99 -19.99 2.57
C THR A 86 -13.26 -19.97 1.74
N ASN A 87 -13.21 -20.61 0.59
CA ASN A 87 -14.35 -20.87 -0.26
C ASN A 87 -14.18 -22.22 -0.94
N LYS A 88 -14.27 -23.29 -0.17
CA LYS A 88 -14.10 -24.67 -0.66
C LYS A 88 -15.44 -25.33 -0.99
N SER A 89 -16.46 -25.07 -0.20
CA SER A 89 -17.78 -25.76 -0.28
C SER A 89 -18.84 -24.99 -1.07
N THR A 90 -18.64 -23.71 -1.32
CA THR A 90 -19.61 -22.82 -1.96
C THR A 90 -19.10 -22.19 -3.26
N HIS A 91 -18.16 -22.85 -3.91
CA HIS A 91 -17.65 -22.40 -5.21
C HIS A 91 -18.51 -22.97 -6.34
N TRP A 92 -19.41 -22.15 -6.88
CA TRP A 92 -20.32 -22.51 -7.98
C TRP A 92 -20.17 -21.56 -9.17
N PRO A 93 -19.17 -21.76 -10.04
CA PRO A 93 -18.81 -20.82 -11.12
C PRO A 93 -19.96 -20.50 -12.07
N ARG A 94 -20.84 -21.49 -12.33
CA ARG A 94 -22.00 -21.29 -13.22
C ARG A 94 -23.00 -20.25 -12.69
N HIS A 95 -22.96 -19.96 -11.38
CA HIS A 95 -23.83 -19.00 -10.73
C HIS A 95 -23.08 -17.76 -10.26
N GLY A 96 -21.79 -17.63 -10.58
CA GLY A 96 -20.93 -16.55 -10.10
C GLY A 96 -20.71 -16.55 -8.58
N LEU A 97 -21.00 -17.69 -7.90
CA LEU A 97 -20.87 -17.78 -6.46
C LEU A 97 -19.49 -18.29 -6.08
N GLY A 98 -18.91 -17.65 -5.07
CA GLY A 98 -17.66 -18.07 -4.47
C GLY A 98 -16.40 -17.60 -5.21
N ALA A 99 -16.54 -16.82 -6.26
CA ALA A 99 -15.43 -16.18 -6.92
C ALA A 99 -15.09 -14.83 -6.25
N ILE A 100 -13.82 -14.56 -6.05
CA ILE A 100 -13.35 -13.23 -5.69
C ILE A 100 -13.25 -12.39 -6.98
N PRO A 101 -13.77 -11.15 -7.01
CA PRO A 101 -13.58 -10.25 -8.14
C PRO A 101 -12.09 -10.12 -8.49
N LYS A 102 -11.78 -10.19 -9.76
CA LYS A 102 -10.39 -10.05 -10.26
C LYS A 102 -10.15 -8.62 -10.73
N PRO A 103 -8.98 -8.05 -10.46
CA PRO A 103 -8.60 -6.78 -11.06
C PRO A 103 -8.43 -6.93 -12.58
N MET A 104 -8.55 -5.82 -13.29
CA MET A 104 -8.30 -5.76 -14.73
C MET A 104 -6.81 -5.88 -15.04
N GLN A 105 -5.98 -5.26 -14.19
CA GLN A 105 -4.53 -5.33 -14.32
C GLN A 105 -3.98 -6.69 -13.87
N GLN A 106 -3.04 -7.25 -14.62
CA GLN A 106 -2.45 -8.56 -14.37
C GLN A 106 -0.95 -8.44 -14.04
N PRO A 107 -0.44 -9.21 -13.07
CA PRO A 107 -1.16 -10.16 -12.19
C PRO A 107 -2.05 -9.48 -11.14
N HIS A 108 -1.88 -8.20 -10.90
CA HIS A 108 -2.66 -7.34 -10.00
C HIS A 108 -2.33 -5.86 -10.26
N PRO A 109 -3.11 -4.90 -9.77
CA PRO A 109 -2.76 -3.49 -9.79
C PRO A 109 -1.39 -3.26 -9.12
N PRO A 110 -0.60 -2.27 -9.57
CA PRO A 110 0.60 -1.88 -8.86
C PRO A 110 0.31 -1.63 -7.38
N ILE A 111 1.13 -2.20 -6.49
CA ILE A 111 1.03 -2.00 -5.04
C ILE A 111 2.07 -0.97 -4.63
N ALA A 112 1.67 -0.04 -3.77
CA ALA A 112 2.54 1.00 -3.26
C ALA A 112 2.54 1.00 -1.73
N MET A 113 3.66 1.35 -1.10
CA MET A 113 3.78 1.45 0.36
C MET A 113 4.37 2.79 0.78
N ALA A 114 3.76 3.39 1.81
CA ALA A 114 4.23 4.65 2.36
C ALA A 114 5.45 4.45 3.28
N MET A 115 6.40 5.36 3.17
CA MET A 115 7.58 5.47 4.01
C MET A 115 7.51 6.78 4.81
N VAL A 116 7.61 6.68 6.13
CA VAL A 116 7.46 7.81 7.06
C VAL A 116 8.69 8.06 7.92
N SER A 117 9.76 7.29 7.73
CA SER A 117 11.02 7.42 8.46
C SER A 117 12.20 7.12 7.54
N ALA A 118 13.39 7.62 7.87
CA ALA A 118 14.62 7.47 7.09
C ALA A 118 14.92 6.01 6.71
N ARG A 119 14.81 5.09 7.66
CA ARG A 119 15.05 3.64 7.47
C ARG A 119 13.75 2.85 7.56
N SER A 120 12.79 3.21 6.71
CA SER A 120 11.50 2.54 6.68
C SER A 120 11.61 1.09 6.25
N GLY A 121 10.99 0.17 7.00
CA GLY A 121 10.87 -1.24 6.60
C GLY A 121 10.16 -1.44 5.26
N ALA A 122 9.27 -0.52 4.89
CA ALA A 122 8.59 -0.52 3.60
C ALA A 122 9.57 -0.40 2.41
N ALA A 123 10.73 0.26 2.58
CA ALA A 123 11.75 0.35 1.54
C ALA A 123 12.27 -1.03 1.13
N PHE A 124 12.52 -1.91 2.10
CA PHE A 124 12.96 -3.29 1.83
C PHE A 124 11.88 -4.10 1.14
N VAL A 125 10.64 -4.01 1.62
CA VAL A 125 9.50 -4.72 1.02
C VAL A 125 9.26 -4.28 -0.42
N CYS A 126 9.31 -2.96 -0.69
CA CYS A 126 9.17 -2.43 -2.03
C CYS A 126 10.30 -2.91 -2.94
N ALA A 127 11.54 -2.94 -2.43
CA ALA A 127 12.69 -3.39 -3.20
C ALA A 127 12.61 -4.87 -3.59
N GLU A 128 12.19 -5.74 -2.68
CA GLU A 128 12.07 -7.19 -2.91
C GLU A 128 10.91 -7.54 -3.85
N ARG A 129 9.75 -6.88 -3.66
CA ARG A 129 8.48 -7.26 -4.30
C ARG A 129 8.12 -6.42 -5.52
N ASP A 130 8.99 -5.53 -5.95
CA ASP A 130 8.73 -4.58 -7.04
C ASP A 130 7.51 -3.68 -6.77
N PHE A 131 7.29 -3.33 -5.48
CA PHE A 131 6.26 -2.38 -5.08
C PHE A 131 6.77 -0.94 -5.24
N ILE A 132 5.85 -0.01 -5.35
CA ILE A 132 6.15 1.40 -5.53
C ILE A 132 6.40 2.05 -4.15
N PRO A 133 7.60 2.59 -3.90
CA PRO A 133 7.86 3.35 -2.69
C PRO A 133 7.22 4.75 -2.75
N ILE A 134 6.56 5.17 -1.67
CA ILE A 134 5.97 6.50 -1.53
C ILE A 134 6.59 7.19 -0.32
N SER A 135 7.29 8.30 -0.51
CA SER A 135 7.68 9.18 0.60
C SER A 135 6.52 10.08 0.99
N ALA A 136 6.16 10.10 2.28
CA ALA A 136 5.09 10.93 2.78
C ALA A 136 5.43 12.43 2.68
N ASN A 137 4.42 13.27 2.54
CA ASN A 137 4.57 14.71 2.31
C ASN A 137 5.21 15.49 3.48
N PHE A 138 5.14 14.95 4.69
CA PHE A 138 5.72 15.54 5.91
C PHE A 138 7.14 15.07 6.23
N VAL A 139 7.71 14.17 5.43
CA VAL A 139 9.06 13.64 5.63
C VAL A 139 10.09 14.68 5.18
N SER A 140 11.15 14.89 5.97
CA SER A 140 12.23 15.83 5.64
C SER A 140 13.00 15.40 4.38
N GLU A 141 13.71 16.33 3.76
CA GLU A 141 14.56 16.02 2.59
C GLU A 141 15.66 15.02 2.92
N ASP A 142 16.29 15.17 4.09
CA ASP A 142 17.34 14.25 4.54
C ASP A 142 16.80 12.84 4.73
N ASP A 143 15.59 12.70 5.29
CA ASP A 143 14.94 11.40 5.43
C ASP A 143 14.56 10.80 4.07
N VAL A 144 14.12 11.61 3.11
CA VAL A 144 13.85 11.14 1.74
C VAL A 144 15.11 10.62 1.07
N ILE A 145 16.24 11.32 1.22
CA ILE A 145 17.55 10.86 0.72
C ILE A 145 17.92 9.52 1.38
N ALA A 146 17.76 9.40 2.69
CA ALA A 146 18.05 8.16 3.42
C ALA A 146 17.09 7.02 3.03
N GLN A 147 15.82 7.30 2.76
CA GLN A 147 14.85 6.33 2.23
C GLN A 147 15.28 5.82 0.85
N TRP A 148 15.70 6.72 -0.04
CA TRP A 148 16.23 6.34 -1.35
C TRP A 148 17.46 5.44 -1.23
N GLN A 149 18.42 5.80 -0.39
CA GLN A 149 19.61 5.00 -0.16
C GLN A 149 19.26 3.60 0.35
N THR A 150 18.34 3.52 1.33
CA THR A 150 17.87 2.24 1.89
C THR A 150 17.21 1.38 0.81
N TYR A 151 16.36 1.97 -0.03
CA TYR A 151 15.71 1.27 -1.14
C TYR A 151 16.72 0.79 -2.18
N ALA A 152 17.65 1.68 -2.60
CA ALA A 152 18.65 1.36 -3.62
C ALA A 152 19.60 0.24 -3.16
N GLU A 153 20.05 0.28 -1.89
CA GLU A 153 20.85 -0.80 -1.30
C GLU A 153 20.07 -2.13 -1.25
N ALA A 154 18.80 -2.10 -0.93
CA ALA A 154 17.95 -3.29 -0.91
C ALA A 154 17.74 -3.86 -2.33
N ARG A 155 17.57 -2.99 -3.32
CA ARG A 155 17.49 -3.39 -4.75
C ARG A 155 18.79 -4.05 -5.22
N ASP A 156 19.94 -3.45 -4.89
CA ASP A 156 21.24 -4.01 -5.24
C ASP A 156 21.44 -5.40 -4.64
N LYS A 157 21.14 -5.57 -3.36
CA LYS A 157 21.18 -6.88 -2.68
C LYS A 157 20.25 -7.92 -3.31
N ALA A 158 19.11 -7.49 -3.87
CA ALA A 158 18.18 -8.34 -4.59
C ALA A 158 18.60 -8.60 -6.06
N GLY A 159 19.71 -8.03 -6.53
CA GLY A 159 20.17 -8.11 -7.92
C GLY A 159 19.27 -7.35 -8.90
N LYS A 160 18.56 -6.33 -8.44
CA LYS A 160 17.60 -5.54 -9.21
C LYS A 160 18.07 -4.09 -9.35
N PRO A 161 17.85 -3.43 -10.49
CA PRO A 161 18.18 -2.01 -10.61
C PRO A 161 17.27 -1.14 -9.73
N ALA A 162 17.81 -0.10 -9.11
CA ALA A 162 17.03 0.94 -8.48
C ALA A 162 16.69 2.00 -9.53
N ASP A 163 15.39 2.18 -9.78
CA ASP A 163 14.86 3.14 -10.75
C ASP A 163 14.14 4.26 -9.99
N PRO A 164 14.61 5.52 -10.09
CA PRO A 164 13.95 6.65 -9.43
C PRO A 164 12.58 6.96 -10.04
N ASP A 165 12.30 6.57 -11.27
CA ASP A 165 11.02 6.86 -11.94
C ASP A 165 9.83 6.10 -11.33
N VAL A 166 10.09 5.01 -10.60
CA VAL A 166 9.03 4.31 -9.85
C VAL A 166 8.68 5.00 -8.53
N TRP A 167 9.57 5.89 -8.02
CA TRP A 167 9.38 6.55 -6.73
C TRP A 167 8.23 7.56 -6.78
N ARG A 168 7.43 7.60 -5.73
CA ARG A 168 6.40 8.64 -5.57
C ARG A 168 6.75 9.50 -4.36
N LEU A 169 6.84 10.79 -4.59
CA LEU A 169 7.24 11.76 -3.58
C LEU A 169 6.06 12.69 -3.28
N GLY A 170 5.51 12.58 -2.09
CA GLY A 170 4.52 13.55 -1.58
C GLY A 170 5.19 14.87 -1.20
N ARG A 171 4.61 16.00 -1.59
CA ARG A 171 5.03 17.33 -1.15
C ARG A 171 3.81 18.24 -1.02
N ASN A 172 3.85 19.10 -0.01
CA ASN A 172 2.90 20.20 0.08
C ASN A 172 3.39 21.31 -0.85
N ILE A 173 2.52 21.80 -1.72
CA ILE A 173 2.82 22.85 -2.68
C ILE A 173 1.84 23.98 -2.45
N LEU A 174 2.36 25.17 -2.16
CA LEU A 174 1.61 26.40 -2.11
C LEU A 174 1.82 27.19 -3.40
N VAL A 175 0.74 27.48 -4.12
CA VAL A 175 0.79 28.25 -5.35
C VAL A 175 0.10 29.58 -5.11
N THR A 176 0.83 30.67 -5.33
CA THR A 176 0.37 32.05 -5.17
C THR A 176 0.76 32.88 -6.40
N GLU A 177 0.31 34.14 -6.49
CA GLU A 177 0.69 35.02 -7.59
C GLU A 177 2.15 35.45 -7.52
N THR A 178 2.73 35.55 -6.31
CA THR A 178 4.14 35.92 -6.10
C THR A 178 4.80 35.07 -5.03
N ASP A 179 6.12 34.89 -5.12
CA ASP A 179 6.90 34.19 -4.10
C ASP A 179 6.83 34.88 -2.71
N GLN A 180 6.70 36.21 -2.69
CA GLN A 180 6.57 36.97 -1.45
C GLN A 180 5.26 36.63 -0.72
N GLU A 181 4.16 36.54 -1.44
CA GLU A 181 2.87 36.13 -0.88
C GLU A 181 2.93 34.70 -0.30
N ALA A 182 3.61 33.79 -0.98
CA ALA A 182 3.82 32.44 -0.46
C ALA A 182 4.63 32.46 0.85
N GLN A 183 5.68 33.24 0.91
CA GLN A 183 6.51 33.39 2.11
C GLN A 183 5.72 34.01 3.27
N ASP A 184 4.92 35.03 3.01
CA ASP A 184 4.10 35.71 4.03
C ASP A 184 3.05 34.73 4.61
N ILE A 185 2.42 33.90 3.77
CA ILE A 185 1.44 32.89 4.21
C ILE A 185 2.12 31.81 5.07
N ILE A 186 3.33 31.36 4.70
CA ILE A 186 4.05 30.33 5.45
C ILE A 186 4.60 30.86 6.77
N ALA A 187 4.92 32.16 6.85
CA ALA A 187 5.45 32.78 8.05
C ALA A 187 4.39 33.09 9.12
N ASP A 188 3.11 33.05 8.76
CA ASP A 188 1.99 33.23 9.68
C ASP A 188 1.60 31.91 10.32
N PRO A 189 1.86 31.68 11.65
CA PRO A 189 1.74 30.37 12.30
C PRO A 189 0.28 29.94 12.57
#